data_98188a0dc82b36357aef6be012614739
#
_entry.id   98188a0dc82b36357aef6be012614739
#
_cell.length_a   1.000
_cell.length_b   1.000
_cell.length_c   1.000
_cell.angle_alpha   90.00
_cell.angle_beta   90.00
_cell.angle_gamma   90.00
#
_symmetry.space_group_name_H-M   'P 1'
#
loop_
_entity.id
_entity.type
_entity.pdbx_description
1 polymer ?
#
loop_
_entity_poly.entity_id
_entity_poly.type
_entity_poly.pdbx_seq_one_letter_code
_entity_poly.pdbx_strand_id
1 'polypeptide(L)'
;MKSVQKISETTQDRILEMDLSAELKHGVVVSNLAYDVAKELGLGEKECYQLAIAGMLHDIGKLKLEGYINGQEQNPMVIEELKYVRMHSTLGYEILKDQGYSDYVLESILYHHENFDGSGYPSNRSGKDIPMGARILRVCDVYAALSMDRPYRNCLLYTSPSPRDRTR
;
A
#
# COMPACT_ATOMS: atom_id res chain seq x y z
N MET A 1 -40.70 -16.47 13.59
CA MET A 1 -39.95 -15.75 12.54
C MET A 1 -39.26 -14.51 13.12
N LYS A 2 -38.18 -14.67 13.91
CA LYS A 2 -37.39 -13.55 14.52
C LYS A 2 -35.93 -13.92 14.76
N SER A 3 -35.28 -14.76 13.95
CA SER A 3 -33.90 -15.18 14.23
C SER A 3 -32.93 -15.11 13.04
N VAL A 4 -33.36 -14.56 11.87
CA VAL A 4 -32.52 -14.56 10.66
C VAL A 4 -31.87 -13.20 10.39
N GLN A 5 -32.39 -12.11 10.97
CA GLN A 5 -31.92 -10.74 10.68
C GLN A 5 -30.69 -10.29 11.49
N LYS A 6 -30.27 -11.03 12.52
CA LYS A 6 -29.18 -10.63 13.42
C LYS A 6 -27.79 -11.16 13.03
N ILE A 7 -27.70 -12.01 12.00
CA ILE A 7 -26.43 -12.65 11.58
C ILE A 7 -25.72 -11.84 10.47
N SER A 8 -26.44 -11.00 9.70
CA SER A 8 -25.85 -10.29 8.57
C SER A 8 -25.03 -9.05 8.97
N GLU A 9 -25.44 -8.32 10.01
CA GLU A 9 -24.74 -7.11 10.45
C GLU A 9 -23.36 -7.41 11.09
N THR A 10 -23.26 -8.48 11.86
CA THR A 10 -22.01 -8.84 12.57
C THR A 10 -20.90 -9.37 11.66
N THR A 11 -21.23 -9.90 10.48
CA THR A 11 -20.23 -10.47 9.55
C THR A 11 -19.65 -9.36 8.67
N GLN A 12 -20.45 -8.39 8.27
CA GLN A 12 -20.02 -7.26 7.45
C GLN A 12 -19.11 -6.32 8.25
N ASP A 13 -19.46 -6.02 9.51
CA ASP A 13 -18.64 -5.22 10.41
C ASP A 13 -17.29 -5.89 10.72
N ARG A 14 -17.24 -7.22 10.85
CA ARG A 14 -16.00 -7.97 11.06
C ARG A 14 -15.06 -7.98 9.86
N ILE A 15 -15.59 -8.00 8.65
CA ILE A 15 -14.77 -7.94 7.41
C ILE A 15 -14.11 -6.57 7.29
N LEU A 16 -14.85 -5.48 7.52
CA LEU A 16 -14.34 -4.11 7.51
C LEU A 16 -13.27 -3.89 8.61
N GLU A 17 -13.49 -4.35 9.83
CA GLU A 17 -12.51 -4.25 10.92
C GLU A 17 -11.23 -5.06 10.65
N MET A 18 -11.32 -6.24 10.05
CA MET A 18 -10.16 -7.06 9.72
C MET A 18 -9.30 -6.41 8.63
N ASP A 19 -9.90 -5.85 7.59
CA ASP A 19 -9.18 -5.22 6.50
C ASP A 19 -8.48 -3.93 6.95
N LEU A 20 -9.15 -3.07 7.69
CA LEU A 20 -8.53 -1.87 8.25
C LEU A 20 -7.36 -2.20 9.19
N SER A 21 -7.49 -3.22 10.03
CA SER A 21 -6.40 -3.66 10.92
C SER A 21 -5.20 -4.19 10.12
N ALA A 22 -5.43 -4.92 9.04
CA ALA A 22 -4.37 -5.43 8.16
C ALA A 22 -3.65 -4.29 7.43
N GLU A 23 -4.39 -3.32 6.89
CA GLU A 23 -3.84 -2.14 6.22
C GLU A 23 -3.05 -1.25 7.19
N LEU A 24 -3.53 -1.05 8.41
CA LEU A 24 -2.80 -0.30 9.45
C LEU A 24 -1.49 -1.00 9.84
N LYS A 25 -1.51 -2.32 10.03
CA LYS A 25 -0.29 -3.10 10.32
C LYS A 25 0.71 -3.01 9.17
N HIS A 26 0.25 -3.11 7.94
CA HIS A 26 1.08 -2.94 6.75
C HIS A 26 1.69 -1.54 6.71
N GLY A 27 0.90 -0.49 6.89
CA GLY A 27 1.37 0.89 6.94
C GLY A 27 2.44 1.12 8.00
N VAL A 28 2.30 0.53 9.20
CA VAL A 28 3.32 0.61 10.26
C VAL A 28 4.64 -0.04 9.81
N VAL A 29 4.58 -1.21 9.19
CA VAL A 29 5.78 -1.89 8.70
C VAL A 29 6.47 -1.08 7.60
N VAL A 30 5.70 -0.59 6.60
CA VAL A 30 6.24 0.25 5.53
C VAL A 30 6.83 1.55 6.07
N SER A 31 6.18 2.18 7.06
CA SER A 31 6.66 3.38 7.75
C SER A 31 8.04 3.18 8.37
N ASN A 32 8.22 2.12 9.15
CA ASN A 32 9.49 1.81 9.80
C ASN A 32 10.58 1.50 8.78
N LEU A 33 10.28 0.66 7.78
CA LEU A 33 11.21 0.34 6.71
C LEU A 33 11.64 1.57 5.93
N ALA A 34 10.70 2.46 5.59
CA ALA A 34 10.99 3.66 4.84
C ALA A 34 11.90 4.63 5.62
N TYR A 35 11.68 4.76 6.94
CA TYR A 35 12.56 5.51 7.83
C TYR A 35 13.97 4.94 7.86
N ASP A 36 14.10 3.63 8.08
CA ASP A 36 15.39 2.96 8.22
C ASP A 36 16.17 3.02 6.90
N VAL A 37 15.53 2.73 5.77
CA VAL A 37 16.16 2.83 4.44
C VAL A 37 16.61 4.26 4.14
N ALA A 38 15.78 5.26 4.44
CA ALA A 38 16.14 6.65 4.26
C ALA A 38 17.37 7.04 5.08
N LYS A 39 17.42 6.60 6.34
CA LYS A 39 18.54 6.84 7.26
C LYS A 39 19.83 6.17 6.76
N GLU A 40 19.76 4.94 6.31
CA GLU A 40 20.91 4.21 5.74
C GLU A 40 21.41 4.84 4.43
N LEU A 41 20.53 5.45 3.65
CA LEU A 41 20.89 6.22 2.46
C LEU A 41 21.48 7.60 2.78
N GLY A 42 21.53 7.99 4.06
CA GLY A 42 22.08 9.27 4.51
C GLY A 42 21.17 10.48 4.25
N LEU A 43 19.86 10.28 4.11
CA LEU A 43 18.90 11.38 4.03
C LEU A 43 18.85 12.17 5.35
N GLY A 44 18.43 13.43 5.29
CA GLY A 44 18.26 14.26 6.47
C GLY A 44 17.16 13.74 7.39
N GLU A 45 17.27 14.02 8.69
CA GLU A 45 16.31 13.54 9.70
C GLU A 45 14.86 13.92 9.35
N LYS A 46 14.65 15.13 8.84
CA LYS A 46 13.34 15.60 8.38
C LYS A 46 12.78 14.73 7.27
N GLU A 47 13.61 14.35 6.29
CA GLU A 47 13.20 13.51 5.17
C GLU A 47 12.88 12.09 5.63
N CYS A 48 13.65 11.55 6.58
CA CYS A 48 13.38 10.24 7.19
C CYS A 48 12.00 10.21 7.85
N TYR A 49 11.66 11.22 8.66
CA TYR A 49 10.33 11.32 9.27
C TYR A 49 9.22 11.53 8.24
N GLN A 50 9.45 12.32 7.21
CA GLN A 50 8.48 12.51 6.13
C GLN A 50 8.21 11.21 5.38
N LEU A 51 9.22 10.38 5.16
CA LEU A 51 9.07 9.07 4.55
C LEU A 51 8.34 8.08 5.47
N ALA A 52 8.59 8.13 6.78
CA ALA A 52 7.81 7.35 7.73
C ALA A 52 6.31 7.69 7.66
N ILE A 53 5.98 9.00 7.61
CA ILE A 53 4.60 9.46 7.46
C ILE A 53 4.02 8.98 6.12
N ALA A 54 4.76 9.14 5.03
CA ALA A 54 4.33 8.71 3.71
C ALA A 54 4.11 7.19 3.68
N GLY A 55 4.98 6.40 4.31
CA GLY A 55 4.84 4.94 4.43
C GLY A 55 3.60 4.52 5.21
N MET A 56 3.25 5.26 6.29
CA MET A 56 2.03 5.00 7.05
C MET A 56 0.76 5.28 6.25
N LEU A 57 0.78 6.30 5.37
CA LEU A 57 -0.39 6.82 4.69
C LEU A 57 -0.48 6.43 3.20
N HIS A 58 0.50 5.69 2.65
CA HIS A 58 0.59 5.45 1.20
C HIS A 58 -0.67 4.82 0.60
N ASP A 59 -1.33 3.99 1.36
CA ASP A 59 -2.54 3.24 0.96
C ASP A 59 -3.87 3.87 1.41
N ILE A 60 -3.85 5.08 2.01
CA ILE A 60 -5.08 5.72 2.55
C ILE A 60 -6.17 5.91 1.48
N GLY A 61 -5.79 6.00 0.22
CA GLY A 61 -6.73 6.09 -0.90
C GLY A 61 -7.61 4.87 -1.07
N LYS A 62 -7.23 3.71 -0.54
CA LYS A 62 -8.03 2.48 -0.55
C LYS A 62 -9.35 2.66 0.22
N LEU A 63 -9.37 3.49 1.27
CA LEU A 63 -10.58 3.77 2.04
C LEU A 63 -11.70 4.39 1.19
N LYS A 64 -11.35 5.16 0.14
CA LYS A 64 -12.36 5.68 -0.81
C LYS A 64 -12.84 4.63 -1.80
N LEU A 65 -12.03 3.60 -2.07
CA LEU A 65 -12.36 2.55 -3.02
C LEU A 65 -13.36 1.55 -2.45
N GLU A 66 -13.38 1.34 -1.13
CA GLU A 66 -14.33 0.43 -0.46
C GLU A 66 -15.79 0.77 -0.79
N GLY A 67 -16.13 2.07 -0.89
CA GLY A 67 -17.46 2.52 -1.29
C GLY A 67 -17.86 2.14 -2.73
N TYR A 68 -16.87 1.87 -3.60
CA TYR A 68 -17.10 1.47 -4.99
C TYR A 68 -17.11 -0.06 -5.16
N ILE A 69 -16.35 -0.79 -4.36
CA ILE A 69 -16.21 -2.25 -4.44
C ILE A 69 -17.41 -2.95 -3.78
N ASN A 70 -17.89 -2.45 -2.65
CA ASN A 70 -19.03 -3.03 -1.92
C ASN A 70 -20.39 -2.89 -2.63
N GLY A 71 -20.46 -2.18 -3.74
CA GLY A 71 -21.65 -2.10 -4.60
C GLY A 71 -21.80 -3.24 -5.62
N GLN A 72 -20.83 -4.16 -5.75
CA GLN A 72 -20.82 -5.22 -6.77
C GLN A 72 -20.55 -6.61 -6.17
N GLU A 73 -21.52 -7.14 -5.44
CA GLU A 73 -21.39 -8.35 -4.60
C GLU A 73 -21.25 -9.72 -5.33
N GLN A 74 -21.16 -9.86 -6.64
CA GLN A 74 -21.35 -11.19 -7.25
C GLN A 74 -20.42 -11.63 -8.39
N ASN A 75 -19.24 -11.01 -8.62
CA ASN A 75 -18.35 -11.52 -9.67
C ASN A 75 -16.87 -11.52 -9.28
N PRO A 76 -16.10 -12.56 -9.67
CA PRO A 76 -14.65 -12.58 -9.39
C PRO A 76 -13.94 -11.43 -10.10
N MET A 77 -12.91 -10.88 -9.43
CA MET A 77 -12.11 -9.72 -9.82
C MET A 77 -11.95 -9.59 -11.34
N VAL A 78 -12.68 -8.67 -11.92
CA VAL A 78 -12.60 -8.34 -13.35
C VAL A 78 -11.53 -7.28 -13.54
N ILE A 79 -10.98 -7.19 -14.75
CA ILE A 79 -9.95 -6.20 -15.18
C ILE A 79 -10.29 -4.75 -14.77
N GLU A 80 -11.57 -4.43 -14.61
CA GLU A 80 -12.04 -3.12 -14.12
C GLU A 80 -11.68 -2.86 -12.65
N GLU A 81 -11.71 -3.86 -11.77
CA GLU A 81 -11.32 -3.71 -10.35
C GLU A 81 -9.84 -3.38 -10.21
N LEU A 82 -8.98 -3.93 -11.07
CA LEU A 82 -7.56 -3.58 -11.11
C LEU A 82 -7.33 -2.11 -11.49
N LYS A 83 -8.19 -1.52 -12.33
CA LYS A 83 -8.14 -0.08 -12.63
C LYS A 83 -8.50 0.75 -11.41
N TYR A 84 -9.53 0.34 -10.66
CA TYR A 84 -9.91 1.03 -9.42
C TYR A 84 -8.80 0.93 -8.36
N VAL A 85 -8.21 -0.24 -8.18
CA VAL A 85 -7.08 -0.41 -7.25
C VAL A 85 -5.92 0.51 -7.61
N ARG A 86 -5.61 0.71 -8.89
CA ARG A 86 -4.55 1.64 -9.32
C ARG A 86 -4.84 3.11 -9.02
N MET A 87 -6.09 3.46 -8.73
CA MET A 87 -6.45 4.84 -8.39
C MET A 87 -6.11 5.22 -6.94
N HIS A 88 -5.81 4.26 -6.04
CA HIS A 88 -5.60 4.57 -4.62
C HIS A 88 -4.45 5.56 -4.38
N SER A 89 -3.37 5.52 -5.15
CA SER A 89 -2.27 6.47 -5.02
C SER A 89 -2.69 7.90 -5.35
N THR A 90 -3.46 8.09 -6.42
CA THR A 90 -4.04 9.38 -6.79
C THR A 90 -5.09 9.85 -5.78
N LEU A 91 -5.95 8.94 -5.32
CA LEU A 91 -6.96 9.24 -4.30
C LEU A 91 -6.32 9.57 -2.95
N GLY A 92 -5.23 8.89 -2.59
CA GLY A 92 -4.45 9.21 -1.40
C GLY A 92 -3.87 10.62 -1.45
N TYR A 93 -3.27 10.99 -2.58
CA TYR A 93 -2.83 12.36 -2.82
C TYR A 93 -3.97 13.37 -2.68
N GLU A 94 -5.12 13.13 -3.31
CA GLU A 94 -6.29 14.01 -3.25
C GLU A 94 -6.88 14.16 -1.83
N ILE A 95 -6.82 13.11 -1.00
CA ILE A 95 -7.24 13.16 0.41
C ILE A 95 -6.30 14.06 1.23
N LEU A 96 -4.99 14.00 0.95
CA LEU A 96 -3.96 14.57 1.82
C LEU A 96 -3.49 15.97 1.38
N LYS A 97 -3.68 16.37 0.12
CA LYS A 97 -3.12 17.61 -0.45
C LYS A 97 -3.46 18.88 0.32
N ASP A 98 -4.66 18.93 0.93
CA ASP A 98 -5.15 20.10 1.67
C ASP A 98 -4.99 19.93 3.19
N GLN A 99 -4.27 18.89 3.65
CA GLN A 99 -4.10 18.54 5.07
C GLN A 99 -2.77 19.04 5.66
N GLY A 100 -2.02 19.88 4.93
CA GLY A 100 -0.78 20.48 5.42
C GLY A 100 0.46 19.57 5.35
N TYR A 101 0.39 18.46 4.63
CA TYR A 101 1.57 17.64 4.33
C TYR A 101 2.49 18.33 3.30
N SER A 102 3.80 18.06 3.38
CA SER A 102 4.76 18.59 2.40
C SER A 102 4.60 17.92 1.05
N ASP A 103 5.02 18.62 -0.02
CA ASP A 103 5.08 18.06 -1.38
C ASP A 103 5.89 16.76 -1.42
N TYR A 104 6.95 16.66 -0.60
CA TYR A 104 7.77 15.45 -0.51
C TYR A 104 6.95 14.22 -0.05
N VAL A 105 6.08 14.38 0.96
CA VAL A 105 5.17 13.32 1.41
C VAL A 105 4.13 13.01 0.34
N LEU A 106 3.50 14.05 -0.22
CA LEU A 106 2.43 13.92 -1.21
C LEU A 106 2.91 13.25 -2.49
N GLU A 107 4.06 13.67 -3.03
CA GLU A 107 4.64 13.06 -4.22
C GLU A 107 5.14 11.64 -3.97
N SER A 108 5.67 11.36 -2.77
CA SER A 108 6.05 10.00 -2.39
C SER A 108 4.85 9.06 -2.43
N ILE A 109 3.69 9.49 -1.92
CA ILE A 109 2.43 8.73 -1.94
C ILE A 109 1.88 8.62 -3.36
N LEU A 110 1.86 9.71 -4.14
CA LEU A 110 1.31 9.71 -5.49
C LEU A 110 2.04 8.74 -6.42
N TYR A 111 3.38 8.69 -6.33
CA TYR A 111 4.22 7.99 -7.28
C TYR A 111 4.82 6.66 -6.76
N HIS A 112 4.37 6.16 -5.60
CA HIS A 112 4.96 4.94 -5.02
C HIS A 112 4.73 3.66 -5.85
N HIS A 113 3.85 3.70 -6.83
CA HIS A 113 3.64 2.61 -7.79
C HIS A 113 4.30 2.84 -9.16
N GLU A 114 5.10 3.90 -9.30
CA GLU A 114 5.94 4.03 -10.48
C GLU A 114 7.08 2.99 -10.46
N ASN A 115 7.37 2.43 -11.62
CA ASN A 115 8.46 1.50 -11.82
C ASN A 115 9.64 2.20 -12.50
N PHE A 116 10.86 1.82 -12.15
CA PHE A 116 12.06 2.47 -12.68
C PHE A 116 12.15 2.43 -14.22
N ASP A 117 11.56 1.41 -14.85
CA ASP A 117 11.47 1.22 -16.29
C ASP A 117 10.31 1.99 -16.98
N GLY A 118 9.50 2.73 -16.22
CA GLY A 118 8.34 3.47 -16.73
C GLY A 118 7.07 2.64 -16.94
N SER A 119 7.06 1.37 -16.54
CA SER A 119 5.88 0.51 -16.62
C SER A 119 4.87 0.70 -15.48
N GLY A 120 5.17 1.64 -14.56
CA GLY A 120 4.36 1.92 -13.38
C GLY A 120 3.16 2.82 -13.64
N TYR A 121 2.59 3.36 -12.56
CA TYR A 121 1.46 4.30 -12.58
C TYR A 121 1.56 5.30 -11.42
N PRO A 122 0.90 6.45 -11.44
CA PRO A 122 -0.15 6.88 -12.38
C PRO A 122 0.38 7.58 -13.65
N SER A 123 1.65 8.01 -13.70
CA SER A 123 2.16 8.90 -14.75
C SER A 123 3.16 8.25 -15.69
N ASN A 124 3.51 6.97 -15.48
CA ASN A 124 4.52 6.24 -16.22
C ASN A 124 5.90 6.92 -16.21
N ARG A 125 6.25 7.55 -15.08
CA ARG A 125 7.58 8.14 -14.87
C ARG A 125 8.65 7.04 -14.85
N SER A 126 9.85 7.38 -15.31
CA SER A 126 10.96 6.43 -15.35
C SER A 126 12.23 6.97 -14.72
N GLY A 127 13.08 6.07 -14.25
CA GLY A 127 14.41 6.41 -13.79
C GLY A 127 14.42 7.44 -12.66
N LYS A 128 15.15 8.53 -12.88
CA LYS A 128 15.35 9.63 -11.91
C LYS A 128 14.19 10.63 -11.88
N ASP A 129 13.26 10.56 -12.82
CA ASP A 129 12.06 11.41 -12.83
C ASP A 129 11.06 10.97 -11.75
N ILE A 130 11.23 9.75 -11.21
CA ILE A 130 10.49 9.27 -10.04
C ILE A 130 11.12 9.88 -8.79
N PRO A 131 10.35 10.61 -7.95
CA PRO A 131 10.84 11.18 -6.70
C PRO A 131 11.52 10.12 -5.82
N MET A 132 12.62 10.48 -5.16
CA MET A 132 13.40 9.53 -4.34
C MET A 132 12.52 8.88 -3.26
N GLY A 133 11.64 9.65 -2.63
CA GLY A 133 10.73 9.13 -1.62
C GLY A 133 9.79 8.05 -2.16
N ALA A 134 9.24 8.26 -3.37
CA ALA A 134 8.39 7.27 -4.03
C ALA A 134 9.17 5.97 -4.36
N ARG A 135 10.42 6.10 -4.79
CA ARG A 135 11.30 4.93 -5.07
C ARG A 135 11.59 4.13 -3.80
N ILE A 136 11.84 4.81 -2.68
CA ILE A 136 12.04 4.16 -1.38
C ILE A 136 10.75 3.45 -0.95
N LEU A 137 9.60 4.15 -0.99
CA LEU A 137 8.31 3.56 -0.64
C LEU A 137 8.00 2.33 -1.49
N ARG A 138 8.26 2.37 -2.79
CA ARG A 138 8.04 1.23 -3.69
C ARG A 138 8.73 -0.04 -3.22
N VAL A 139 10.00 0.08 -2.83
CA VAL A 139 10.79 -1.07 -2.34
C VAL A 139 10.26 -1.55 -0.99
N CYS A 140 9.99 -0.62 -0.07
CA CYS A 140 9.50 -0.94 1.27
C CYS A 140 8.12 -1.61 1.23
N ASP A 141 7.21 -1.11 0.40
CA ASP A 141 5.87 -1.69 0.21
C ASP A 141 5.95 -3.13 -0.32
N VAL A 142 6.72 -3.35 -1.39
CA VAL A 142 6.89 -4.69 -1.96
C VAL A 142 7.53 -5.64 -0.94
N TYR A 143 8.55 -5.20 -0.21
CA TYR A 143 9.19 -6.01 0.82
C TYR A 143 8.21 -6.36 1.95
N ALA A 144 7.48 -5.38 2.48
CA ALA A 144 6.45 -5.59 3.49
C ALA A 144 5.38 -6.56 3.00
N ALA A 145 4.90 -6.38 1.76
CA ALA A 145 3.90 -7.25 1.14
C ALA A 145 4.37 -8.71 1.00
N LEU A 146 5.66 -8.95 0.83
CA LEU A 146 6.25 -10.29 0.71
C LEU A 146 6.60 -10.92 2.07
N SER A 147 6.95 -10.10 3.07
CA SER A 147 7.41 -10.53 4.38
C SER A 147 6.31 -10.71 5.42
N MET A 148 5.15 -10.08 5.22
CA MET A 148 4.01 -10.18 6.14
C MET A 148 3.08 -11.32 5.75
N ASP A 149 2.51 -11.99 6.76
CA ASP A 149 1.39 -12.88 6.55
C ASP A 149 0.15 -12.07 6.18
N ARG A 150 -0.51 -12.46 5.09
CA ARG A 150 -1.79 -11.89 4.66
C ARG A 150 -2.88 -12.96 4.77
N PRO A 151 -4.16 -12.58 5.02
CA PRO A 151 -5.26 -13.54 5.20
C PRO A 151 -5.40 -14.55 4.05
N TYR A 152 -4.91 -14.19 2.87
CA TYR A 152 -5.03 -15.00 1.64
C TYR A 152 -3.70 -15.59 1.16
N ARG A 153 -2.59 -15.39 1.89
CA ARG A 153 -1.26 -15.81 1.42
C ARG A 153 -0.25 -15.89 2.57
N ASN A 154 0.40 -17.04 2.71
CA ASN A 154 1.53 -17.22 3.62
C ASN A 154 2.73 -16.36 3.18
N CYS A 155 3.58 -15.97 4.13
CA CYS A 155 4.80 -15.22 3.86
C CYS A 155 5.66 -15.90 2.78
N LEU A 156 5.88 -15.25 1.64
CA LEU A 156 6.63 -15.82 0.52
C LEU A 156 8.13 -15.96 0.79
N LEU A 157 8.68 -15.14 1.69
CA LEU A 157 10.11 -15.21 2.03
C LEU A 157 10.47 -16.50 2.75
N TYR A 158 9.51 -17.11 3.48
CA TYR A 158 9.70 -18.40 4.14
C TYR A 158 9.50 -19.60 3.22
N THR A 159 8.78 -19.43 2.11
CA THR A 159 8.44 -20.54 1.19
C THR A 159 9.26 -20.57 -0.09
N SER A 160 9.97 -19.50 -0.41
CA SER A 160 10.88 -19.47 -1.56
C SER A 160 12.24 -20.06 -1.20
N PRO A 161 12.69 -21.14 -1.85
CA PRO A 161 14.07 -21.61 -1.67
C PRO A 161 15.04 -20.50 -2.07
N SER A 162 16.02 -20.24 -1.22
CA SER A 162 17.08 -19.28 -1.50
C SER A 162 17.75 -19.64 -2.85
N PRO A 163 18.19 -18.67 -3.65
CA PRO A 163 18.99 -18.94 -4.85
C PRO A 163 20.23 -19.80 -4.55
N ARG A 164 20.74 -19.78 -3.31
CA ARG A 164 21.84 -20.63 -2.85
C ARG A 164 21.46 -22.10 -2.64
N ASP A 165 20.16 -22.41 -2.47
CA ASP A 165 19.69 -23.77 -2.25
C ASP A 165 19.49 -24.54 -3.58
N ARG A 166 19.61 -23.87 -4.73
CA ARG A 166 19.53 -24.47 -6.07
C ARG A 166 20.85 -25.05 -6.58
N THR A 167 21.93 -24.91 -5.82
CA THR A 167 23.30 -25.35 -6.22
C THR A 167 23.82 -26.54 -5.42
N ARG A 168 22.93 -27.39 -4.86
CA ARG A 168 23.26 -28.68 -4.29
C ARG A 168 22.51 -29.83 -4.95
#